data_4949d658e89b132387026d7e2fc02e10
#
_entry.id   4949d658e89b132387026d7e2fc02e10
#
_cell.length_a   1.000
_cell.length_b   1.000
_cell.length_c   1.000
_cell.angle_alpha   90.00
_cell.angle_beta   90.00
_cell.angle_gamma   90.00
#
_symmetry.space_group_name_H-M   'P 1'
#
loop_
_entity.id
_entity.type
_entity.pdbx_description
1 polymer ?
#
loop_
_entity_poly.entity_id
_entity_poly.type
_entity_poly.pdbx_seq_one_letter_code
_entity_poly.pdbx_strand_id
1 'polypeptide(L)'
;NLWMEDKGYYAQYLYGRDYKYLSPRSESLGESLCILWGIASSQQAERILHSMPVCDFGPTIFSPQISSEGSYHNDAVWPFVTSYYGMAAAKVGNRAGVMHALASNMRAATVFGSNMENMVASDGSKKTALNSERQLWSVAGFEGLFKRALLGIEYTEDGIKLSPCVPASMKGYRVIEGLKYRRMTLDVEVIGEGSIVKTCQLDGKDLVSAFVPSFLEGKHIVKITMTSDYYAQPDSVPIRPVVWDLNTPKVKA
;
A
#
# COMPACT_ATOMS: atom_id res chain seq x y z
N ASN A 1 -13.56 -19.03 -8.18
CA ASN A 1 -13.11 -18.34 -7.00
C ASN A 1 -11.61 -18.58 -6.81
N LEU A 2 -10.82 -17.50 -6.74
CA LEU A 2 -9.35 -17.58 -6.61
C LEU A 2 -8.88 -17.58 -5.14
N TRP A 3 -9.76 -17.36 -4.18
CA TRP A 3 -9.42 -17.36 -2.76
C TRP A 3 -8.93 -18.72 -2.29
N MET A 4 -7.77 -18.75 -1.64
CA MET A 4 -7.16 -19.95 -1.05
C MET A 4 -7.22 -19.84 0.47
N GLU A 5 -8.16 -20.60 1.07
CA GLU A 5 -8.43 -20.52 2.51
C GLU A 5 -7.24 -20.93 3.38
N ASP A 6 -6.49 -21.92 2.94
CA ASP A 6 -5.27 -22.40 3.63
C ASP A 6 -4.09 -21.42 3.56
N LYS A 7 -4.08 -20.57 2.53
CA LYS A 7 -2.99 -19.60 2.28
C LYS A 7 -3.29 -18.21 2.84
N GLY A 8 -4.57 -17.80 2.85
CA GLY A 8 -4.99 -16.47 3.27
C GLY A 8 -4.74 -15.38 2.24
N TYR A 9 -4.71 -15.73 0.95
CA TYR A 9 -4.61 -14.81 -0.19
C TYR A 9 -5.27 -15.41 -1.42
N TYR A 10 -5.39 -14.63 -2.49
CA TYR A 10 -5.91 -15.10 -3.77
C TYR A 10 -4.80 -15.77 -4.59
N ALA A 11 -5.15 -16.83 -5.31
CA ALA A 11 -4.28 -17.40 -6.32
C ALA A 11 -4.00 -16.37 -7.42
N GLN A 12 -2.76 -16.27 -7.84
CA GLN A 12 -2.34 -15.35 -8.90
C GLN A 12 -3.18 -15.54 -10.18
N TYR A 13 -3.48 -16.76 -10.54
CA TYR A 13 -4.34 -17.11 -11.69
C TYR A 13 -4.83 -18.54 -11.63
N LEU A 14 -5.78 -18.85 -12.50
CA LEU A 14 -6.28 -20.18 -12.76
C LEU A 14 -5.65 -20.71 -14.05
N TYR A 15 -5.05 -21.87 -14.00
CA TYR A 15 -4.41 -22.48 -15.16
C TYR A 15 -4.93 -23.90 -15.42
N GLY A 16 -4.54 -24.45 -16.58
CA GLY A 16 -4.98 -25.75 -17.06
C GLY A 16 -6.07 -25.65 -18.14
N ARG A 17 -5.99 -26.52 -19.12
CA ARG A 17 -6.95 -26.55 -20.26
C ARG A 17 -8.20 -27.33 -19.88
N ASP A 18 -8.06 -28.59 -19.56
CA ASP A 18 -9.17 -29.51 -19.29
C ASP A 18 -9.54 -29.52 -17.80
N TYR A 19 -8.53 -29.50 -16.93
CA TYR A 19 -8.69 -29.36 -15.50
C TYR A 19 -8.12 -28.02 -15.05
N LYS A 20 -8.86 -27.33 -14.19
CA LYS A 20 -8.49 -26.00 -13.68
C LYS A 20 -7.79 -26.13 -12.33
N TYR A 21 -6.61 -25.55 -12.22
CA TYR A 21 -5.80 -25.53 -11.03
C TYR A 21 -5.52 -24.08 -10.62
N LEU A 22 -5.55 -23.81 -9.32
CA LEU A 22 -5.13 -22.53 -8.77
C LEU A 22 -3.61 -22.45 -8.73
N SER A 23 -3.05 -21.34 -9.20
CA SER A 23 -1.65 -21.04 -8.97
C SER A 23 -1.41 -20.91 -7.46
N PRO A 24 -0.40 -21.59 -6.89
CA PRO A 24 -0.10 -21.46 -5.46
C PRO A 24 0.54 -20.12 -5.09
N ARG A 25 0.79 -19.25 -6.07
CA ARG A 25 1.45 -17.96 -5.89
C ARG A 25 0.44 -16.87 -5.54
N SER A 26 0.84 -16.01 -4.60
CA SER A 26 0.21 -14.71 -4.40
C SER A 26 0.79 -13.70 -5.39
N GLU A 27 0.05 -12.64 -5.69
CA GLU A 27 0.52 -11.51 -6.50
C GLU A 27 0.15 -10.20 -5.78
N SER A 28 1.18 -9.45 -5.36
CA SER A 28 1.00 -8.37 -4.37
C SER A 28 0.17 -7.19 -4.87
N LEU A 29 0.22 -6.87 -6.16
CA LEU A 29 -0.62 -5.79 -6.71
C LEU A 29 -2.09 -6.23 -6.73
N GLY A 30 -2.38 -7.43 -7.21
CA GLY A 30 -3.74 -7.98 -7.25
C GLY A 30 -4.35 -8.08 -5.87
N GLU A 31 -3.61 -8.57 -4.87
CA GLU A 31 -4.04 -8.63 -3.48
C GLU A 31 -4.37 -7.22 -2.93
N SER A 32 -3.48 -6.26 -3.18
CA SER A 32 -3.69 -4.87 -2.75
C SER A 32 -4.92 -4.25 -3.40
N LEU A 33 -5.15 -4.51 -4.68
CA LEU A 33 -6.33 -4.03 -5.40
C LEU A 33 -7.62 -4.70 -4.92
N CYS A 34 -7.59 -6.00 -4.57
CA CYS A 34 -8.74 -6.68 -3.96
C CYS A 34 -9.17 -6.01 -2.64
N ILE A 35 -8.22 -5.57 -1.83
CA ILE A 35 -8.50 -4.80 -0.61
C ILE A 35 -9.04 -3.41 -0.96
N LEU A 36 -8.35 -2.67 -1.82
CA LEU A 36 -8.68 -1.28 -2.15
C LEU A 36 -10.07 -1.14 -2.78
N TRP A 37 -10.48 -2.09 -3.61
CA TRP A 37 -11.77 -2.04 -4.30
C TRP A 37 -12.89 -2.78 -3.57
N GLY A 38 -12.61 -3.34 -2.38
CA GLY A 38 -13.63 -4.02 -1.57
C GLY A 38 -14.08 -5.37 -2.16
N ILE A 39 -13.23 -6.01 -2.95
CA ILE A 39 -13.43 -7.38 -3.43
C ILE A 39 -13.19 -8.36 -2.28
N ALA A 40 -12.13 -8.12 -1.51
CA ALA A 40 -11.85 -8.83 -0.28
C ALA A 40 -12.77 -8.35 0.84
N SER A 41 -13.37 -9.27 1.60
CA SER A 41 -14.05 -8.94 2.85
C SER A 41 -13.04 -8.40 3.88
N SER A 42 -13.51 -7.76 4.95
CA SER A 42 -12.62 -7.26 6.01
C SER A 42 -11.72 -8.34 6.58
N GLN A 43 -12.26 -9.54 6.84
CA GLN A 43 -11.49 -10.68 7.34
C GLN A 43 -10.45 -11.16 6.33
N GLN A 44 -10.81 -11.22 5.04
CA GLN A 44 -9.87 -11.57 3.98
C GLN A 44 -8.77 -10.51 3.83
N ALA A 45 -9.11 -9.23 3.92
CA ALA A 45 -8.14 -8.14 3.82
C ALA A 45 -7.07 -8.19 4.92
N GLU A 46 -7.48 -8.46 6.17
CA GLU A 46 -6.54 -8.68 7.28
C GLU A 46 -5.66 -9.91 7.03
N ARG A 47 -6.24 -11.01 6.58
CA ARG A 47 -5.51 -12.24 6.26
C ARG A 47 -4.52 -12.05 5.12
N ILE A 48 -4.90 -11.33 4.06
CA ILE A 48 -4.01 -10.99 2.95
C ILE A 48 -2.77 -10.26 3.47
N LEU A 49 -2.95 -9.18 4.23
CA LEU A 49 -1.83 -8.38 4.76
C LEU A 49 -0.92 -9.17 5.72
N HIS A 50 -1.49 -10.15 6.43
CA HIS A 50 -0.71 -11.06 7.28
C HIS A 50 0.05 -12.11 6.47
N SER A 51 -0.52 -12.58 5.37
CA SER A 51 -0.03 -13.73 4.59
C SER A 51 0.85 -13.32 3.41
N MET A 52 0.68 -12.11 2.89
CA MET A 52 1.50 -11.59 1.79
C MET A 52 3.00 -11.63 2.15
N PRO A 53 3.84 -12.09 1.23
CA PRO A 53 5.28 -12.09 1.44
C PRO A 53 5.82 -10.66 1.33
N VAL A 54 6.24 -10.14 2.47
CA VAL A 54 6.93 -8.86 2.59
C VAL A 54 8.35 -9.13 3.06
N CYS A 55 9.34 -8.79 2.24
CA CYS A 55 10.75 -8.86 2.61
C CYS A 55 11.23 -7.53 3.22
N ASP A 56 12.48 -7.46 3.66
CA ASP A 56 13.05 -6.25 4.27
C ASP A 56 12.91 -5.01 3.37
N PHE A 57 12.88 -5.20 2.06
CA PHE A 57 12.86 -4.12 1.06
C PHE A 57 11.47 -3.79 0.52
N GLY A 58 10.44 -4.53 0.90
CA GLY A 58 9.05 -4.31 0.49
C GLY A 58 8.32 -5.61 0.12
N PRO A 59 7.05 -5.53 -0.30
CA PRO A 59 6.33 -6.69 -0.82
C PRO A 59 6.95 -7.16 -2.14
N THR A 60 7.20 -8.46 -2.27
CA THR A 60 7.62 -9.05 -3.55
C THR A 60 6.46 -9.03 -4.54
N ILE A 61 6.74 -8.92 -5.85
CA ILE A 61 5.68 -8.91 -6.87
C ILE A 61 4.81 -10.15 -6.74
N PHE A 62 5.42 -11.32 -6.69
CA PHE A 62 4.72 -12.57 -6.40
C PHE A 62 5.58 -13.50 -5.52
N SER A 63 4.97 -14.50 -4.92
CA SER A 63 5.67 -15.51 -4.11
C SER A 63 4.88 -16.84 -4.12
N PRO A 64 5.59 -17.99 -4.08
CA PRO A 64 7.04 -18.17 -4.14
C PRO A 64 7.63 -17.82 -5.51
N GLN A 65 8.92 -17.50 -5.54
CA GLN A 65 9.67 -17.18 -6.75
C GLN A 65 9.92 -18.40 -7.63
N ILE A 66 10.12 -18.16 -8.92
CA ILE A 66 10.47 -19.19 -9.91
C ILE A 66 11.99 -19.32 -9.97
N SER A 67 12.52 -20.50 -9.63
CA SER A 67 13.96 -20.69 -9.45
C SER A 67 14.83 -20.52 -10.70
N SER A 68 14.23 -20.57 -11.89
CA SER A 68 14.93 -20.46 -13.18
C SER A 68 14.92 -19.06 -13.78
N GLU A 69 14.18 -18.11 -13.17
CA GLU A 69 13.98 -16.79 -13.71
C GLU A 69 14.88 -15.74 -13.04
N GLY A 70 15.32 -14.75 -13.85
CA GLY A 70 16.09 -13.62 -13.34
C GLY A 70 15.24 -12.61 -12.55
N SER A 71 15.91 -11.70 -11.86
CA SER A 71 15.26 -10.66 -11.06
C SER A 71 14.69 -9.56 -11.95
N TYR A 72 13.38 -9.56 -12.15
CA TYR A 72 12.61 -8.47 -12.77
C TYR A 72 11.19 -8.43 -12.18
N HIS A 73 10.28 -9.34 -12.57
CA HIS A 73 9.06 -9.61 -11.80
C HIS A 73 9.34 -10.65 -10.72
N ASN A 74 10.22 -11.61 -11.01
CA ASN A 74 10.70 -12.60 -10.06
C ASN A 74 11.79 -12.01 -9.17
N ASP A 75 11.82 -12.32 -7.89
CA ASP A 75 12.77 -11.76 -6.91
C ASP A 75 12.88 -10.23 -6.99
N ALA A 76 11.75 -9.55 -7.06
CA ALA A 76 11.73 -8.10 -7.22
C ALA A 76 10.68 -7.41 -6.34
N VAL A 77 11.04 -6.21 -5.89
CA VAL A 77 10.17 -5.22 -5.27
C VAL A 77 10.03 -4.04 -6.21
N TRP A 78 8.80 -3.63 -6.45
CA TRP A 78 8.49 -2.50 -7.30
C TRP A 78 7.87 -1.38 -6.46
N PRO A 79 8.48 -0.18 -6.41
CA PRO A 79 8.02 0.92 -5.56
C PRO A 79 6.54 1.29 -5.76
N PHE A 80 6.02 1.20 -6.98
CA PHE A 80 4.59 1.47 -7.20
C PHE A 80 3.70 0.38 -6.57
N VAL A 81 4.09 -0.90 -6.66
CA VAL A 81 3.36 -2.00 -6.00
C VAL A 81 3.43 -1.85 -4.48
N THR A 82 4.61 -1.49 -3.96
CA THR A 82 4.79 -1.15 -2.53
C THR A 82 3.85 -0.02 -2.11
N SER A 83 3.62 0.97 -2.97
CA SER A 83 2.68 2.05 -2.68
C SER A 83 1.23 1.56 -2.61
N TYR A 84 0.80 0.69 -3.52
CA TYR A 84 -0.53 0.08 -3.46
C TYR A 84 -0.70 -0.80 -2.21
N TYR A 85 0.33 -1.57 -1.84
CA TYR A 85 0.34 -2.31 -0.58
C TYR A 85 0.16 -1.38 0.63
N GLY A 86 0.89 -0.26 0.70
CA GLY A 86 0.75 0.71 1.79
C GLY A 86 -0.63 1.36 1.84
N MET A 87 -1.24 1.67 0.69
CA MET A 87 -2.62 2.17 0.62
C MET A 87 -3.63 1.12 1.07
N ALA A 88 -3.44 -0.15 0.69
CA ALA A 88 -4.27 -1.26 1.16
C ALA A 88 -4.14 -1.47 2.66
N ALA A 89 -2.92 -1.39 3.20
CA ALA A 89 -2.65 -1.42 4.64
C ALA A 89 -3.38 -0.28 5.38
N ALA A 90 -3.34 0.95 4.83
CA ALA A 90 -4.05 2.09 5.40
C ALA A 90 -5.55 1.87 5.45
N LYS A 91 -6.13 1.28 4.41
CA LYS A 91 -7.59 1.04 4.32
C LYS A 91 -8.10 0.13 5.44
N VAL A 92 -7.29 -0.78 5.94
CA VAL A 92 -7.63 -1.66 7.08
C VAL A 92 -7.03 -1.21 8.41
N GLY A 93 -6.41 -0.03 8.45
CA GLY A 93 -5.82 0.51 9.67
C GLY A 93 -4.47 -0.11 10.08
N ASN A 94 -3.82 -0.89 9.19
CA ASN A 94 -2.52 -1.52 9.46
C ASN A 94 -1.39 -0.49 9.35
N ARG A 95 -1.08 0.17 10.46
CA ARG A 95 -0.04 1.21 10.56
C ARG A 95 1.36 0.70 10.26
N ALA A 96 1.65 -0.54 10.64
CA ALA A 96 2.95 -1.15 10.39
C ALA A 96 3.18 -1.36 8.89
N GLY A 97 2.16 -1.81 8.16
CA GLY A 97 2.22 -1.93 6.69
C GLY A 97 2.43 -0.58 6.01
N VAL A 98 1.75 0.47 6.48
CA VAL A 98 1.97 1.84 5.97
C VAL A 98 3.41 2.28 6.21
N MET A 99 3.94 2.09 7.43
CA MET A 99 5.32 2.46 7.77
C MET A 99 6.34 1.69 6.93
N HIS A 100 6.13 0.39 6.76
CA HIS A 100 7.01 -0.45 5.95
C HIS A 100 7.04 0.01 4.48
N ALA A 101 5.89 0.31 3.89
CA ALA A 101 5.79 0.82 2.53
C ALA A 101 6.49 2.17 2.35
N LEU A 102 6.30 3.10 3.30
CA LEU A 102 6.99 4.39 3.32
C LEU A 102 8.51 4.21 3.41
N ALA A 103 8.97 3.40 4.37
CA ALA A 103 10.39 3.14 4.59
C ALA A 103 11.05 2.48 3.36
N SER A 104 10.38 1.51 2.73
CA SER A 104 10.84 0.85 1.51
C SER A 104 11.07 1.85 0.37
N ASN A 105 10.05 2.66 0.07
CA ASN A 105 10.14 3.64 -1.02
C ASN A 105 11.13 4.76 -0.72
N MET A 106 11.18 5.26 0.51
CA MET A 106 12.17 6.27 0.92
C MET A 106 13.59 5.73 0.84
N ARG A 107 13.82 4.50 1.32
CA ARG A 107 15.12 3.83 1.22
C ARG A 107 15.55 3.72 -0.24
N ALA A 108 14.69 3.20 -1.10
CA ALA A 108 14.99 3.04 -2.52
C ALA A 108 15.36 4.39 -3.17
N ALA A 109 14.53 5.42 -2.99
CA ALA A 109 14.78 6.74 -3.54
C ALA A 109 16.09 7.36 -3.03
N THR A 110 16.42 7.17 -1.74
CA THR A 110 17.62 7.71 -1.10
C THR A 110 18.89 6.99 -1.56
N VAL A 111 18.87 5.64 -1.52
CA VAL A 111 20.05 4.82 -1.87
C VAL A 111 20.38 4.92 -3.36
N PHE A 112 19.37 4.99 -4.21
CA PHE A 112 19.58 5.07 -5.65
C PHE A 112 19.69 6.52 -6.18
N GLY A 113 19.34 7.52 -5.37
CA GLY A 113 19.28 8.92 -5.77
C GLY A 113 18.20 9.20 -6.81
N SER A 114 17.25 8.30 -6.97
CA SER A 114 16.19 8.36 -7.98
C SER A 114 15.03 7.41 -7.62
N ASN A 115 13.86 7.66 -8.21
CA ASN A 115 12.72 6.74 -8.14
C ASN A 115 12.83 5.72 -9.29
N MET A 116 13.56 4.64 -9.04
CA MET A 116 13.75 3.56 -10.00
C MET A 116 12.49 2.70 -10.16
N GLU A 117 12.48 1.92 -11.23
CA GLU A 117 11.38 1.01 -11.53
C GLU A 117 11.26 -0.12 -10.50
N ASN A 118 12.39 -0.76 -10.18
CA ASN A 118 12.41 -1.94 -9.31
C ASN A 118 13.75 -2.10 -8.59
N MET A 119 13.79 -3.03 -7.65
CA MET A 119 15.00 -3.49 -6.95
C MET A 119 14.89 -4.99 -6.67
N VAL A 120 16.02 -5.64 -6.46
CA VAL A 120 16.08 -7.06 -6.09
C VAL A 120 15.45 -7.25 -4.71
N ALA A 121 14.54 -8.21 -4.57
CA ALA A 121 13.84 -8.44 -3.31
C ALA A 121 14.74 -9.10 -2.25
N SER A 122 15.66 -9.95 -2.66
CA SER A 122 16.55 -10.70 -1.76
C SER A 122 17.66 -9.86 -1.14
N ASP A 123 18.15 -8.81 -1.83
CA ASP A 123 19.29 -7.99 -1.38
C ASP A 123 19.08 -6.48 -1.42
N GLY A 124 17.95 -6.02 -1.99
CA GLY A 124 17.60 -4.61 -2.11
C GLY A 124 18.48 -3.82 -3.07
N SER A 125 19.24 -4.49 -3.94
CA SER A 125 20.11 -3.86 -4.93
C SER A 125 19.34 -3.48 -6.20
N LYS A 126 20.00 -2.66 -7.06
CA LYS A 126 19.49 -2.30 -8.40
C LYS A 126 19.88 -3.28 -9.50
N LYS A 127 20.38 -4.46 -9.14
CA LYS A 127 20.93 -5.45 -10.09
C LYS A 127 19.85 -6.35 -10.70
N THR A 128 18.70 -5.79 -11.03
CA THR A 128 17.64 -6.48 -11.76
C THR A 128 17.99 -6.60 -13.25
N ALA A 129 17.38 -7.58 -13.92
CA ALA A 129 17.66 -7.85 -15.34
C ALA A 129 17.31 -6.66 -16.25
N LEU A 130 16.29 -5.89 -15.88
CA LEU A 130 15.87 -4.67 -16.55
C LEU A 130 15.43 -3.65 -15.49
N ASN A 131 15.81 -2.38 -15.67
CA ASN A 131 15.46 -1.32 -14.75
C ASN A 131 15.43 0.03 -15.45
N SER A 132 14.48 0.87 -15.09
CA SER A 132 14.43 2.27 -15.47
C SER A 132 14.88 3.13 -14.28
N GLU A 133 15.87 3.99 -14.50
CA GLU A 133 16.41 4.86 -13.43
C GLU A 133 15.46 5.98 -13.01
N ARG A 134 14.49 6.33 -13.85
CA ARG A 134 13.53 7.42 -13.60
C ARG A 134 12.14 6.97 -14.00
N GLN A 135 11.44 6.34 -13.07
CA GLN A 135 10.14 5.74 -13.36
C GLN A 135 9.00 6.58 -12.78
N LEU A 136 8.19 7.14 -13.66
CA LEU A 136 7.12 8.06 -13.27
C LEU A 136 6.09 7.41 -12.35
N TRP A 137 5.71 6.16 -12.57
CA TRP A 137 4.76 5.48 -11.69
C TRP A 137 5.30 5.22 -10.28
N SER A 138 6.63 5.10 -10.12
CA SER A 138 7.25 5.01 -8.79
C SER A 138 7.15 6.34 -8.05
N VAL A 139 7.33 7.46 -8.75
CA VAL A 139 7.10 8.81 -8.20
C VAL A 139 5.63 8.99 -7.82
N ALA A 140 4.72 8.72 -8.77
CA ALA A 140 3.27 8.87 -8.56
C ALA A 140 2.75 7.97 -7.44
N GLY A 141 3.25 6.73 -7.37
CA GLY A 141 2.92 5.81 -6.29
C GLY A 141 3.38 6.31 -4.92
N PHE A 142 4.61 6.81 -4.85
CA PHE A 142 5.18 7.35 -3.61
C PHE A 142 4.42 8.60 -3.13
N GLU A 143 4.11 9.53 -4.03
CA GLU A 143 3.25 10.68 -3.73
C GLU A 143 1.85 10.23 -3.28
N GLY A 144 1.27 9.25 -3.99
CA GLY A 144 -0.01 8.65 -3.66
C GLY A 144 -0.02 8.01 -2.27
N LEU A 145 1.07 7.40 -1.85
CA LEU A 145 1.22 6.81 -0.51
C LEU A 145 1.09 7.87 0.60
N PHE A 146 1.73 9.04 0.44
CA PHE A 146 1.56 10.15 1.38
C PHE A 146 0.12 10.68 1.40
N LYS A 147 -0.46 10.95 0.24
CA LYS A 147 -1.79 11.55 0.14
C LYS A 147 -2.88 10.58 0.56
N ARG A 148 -2.84 9.35 0.06
CA ARG A 148 -3.95 8.39 0.22
C ARG A 148 -3.83 7.49 1.43
N ALA A 149 -2.61 7.16 1.88
CA ALA A 149 -2.42 6.35 3.08
C ALA A 149 -2.21 7.23 4.31
N LEU A 150 -1.17 8.07 4.32
CA LEU A 150 -0.81 8.84 5.51
C LEU A 150 -1.82 9.94 5.84
N LEU A 151 -2.29 10.70 4.84
CA LEU A 151 -3.31 11.75 4.99
C LEU A 151 -4.73 11.24 4.74
N GLY A 152 -4.89 10.03 4.20
CA GLY A 152 -6.18 9.38 3.99
C GLY A 152 -7.11 10.09 3.01
N ILE A 153 -6.57 10.81 2.03
CA ILE A 153 -7.35 11.60 1.06
C ILE A 153 -7.95 10.67 0.01
N GLU A 154 -9.27 10.57 -0.03
CA GLU A 154 -10.02 9.85 -1.06
C GLU A 154 -10.95 10.83 -1.78
N TYR A 155 -10.73 11.00 -3.07
CA TYR A 155 -11.60 11.81 -3.92
C TYR A 155 -12.83 10.99 -4.33
N THR A 156 -14.00 11.54 -4.10
CA THR A 156 -15.28 10.97 -4.50
C THR A 156 -16.07 11.96 -5.36
N GLU A 157 -17.15 11.54 -5.96
CA GLU A 157 -18.03 12.41 -6.74
C GLU A 157 -18.66 13.53 -5.87
N ASP A 158 -18.99 13.19 -4.63
CA ASP A 158 -19.69 14.08 -3.69
C ASP A 158 -18.74 14.94 -2.83
N GLY A 159 -17.44 14.63 -2.80
CA GLY A 159 -16.49 15.35 -1.96
C GLY A 159 -15.18 14.61 -1.71
N ILE A 160 -14.53 14.97 -0.64
CA ILE A 160 -13.29 14.34 -0.17
C ILE A 160 -13.56 13.63 1.15
N LYS A 161 -13.34 12.31 1.20
CA LYS A 161 -13.26 11.56 2.46
C LYS A 161 -11.84 11.63 3.01
N LEU A 162 -11.72 11.64 4.32
CA LEU A 162 -10.45 11.75 5.02
C LEU A 162 -10.34 10.61 6.05
N SER A 163 -9.44 9.67 5.81
CA SER A 163 -9.20 8.50 6.67
C SER A 163 -7.69 8.26 6.86
N PRO A 164 -6.99 9.16 7.57
CA PRO A 164 -5.54 9.03 7.78
C PRO A 164 -5.19 7.73 8.50
N CYS A 165 -4.05 7.13 8.11
CA CYS A 165 -3.44 6.02 8.82
C CYS A 165 -2.00 6.39 9.18
N VAL A 166 -1.80 6.79 10.43
CA VAL A 166 -0.56 7.40 10.89
C VAL A 166 0.21 6.44 11.79
N PRO A 167 1.39 5.94 11.35
CA PRO A 167 2.26 5.13 12.19
C PRO A 167 2.69 5.83 13.48
N ALA A 168 2.89 5.09 14.57
CA ALA A 168 3.29 5.62 15.87
C ALA A 168 4.62 6.38 15.80
N SER A 169 5.58 5.88 15.01
CA SER A 169 6.88 6.54 14.76
C SER A 169 6.77 7.87 14.04
N MET A 170 5.62 8.17 13.44
CA MET A 170 5.31 9.41 12.74
C MET A 170 4.33 10.30 13.52
N LYS A 171 4.14 10.04 14.82
CA LYS A 171 3.33 10.89 15.68
C LYS A 171 3.73 12.36 15.58
N GLY A 172 2.74 13.25 15.51
CA GLY A 172 3.00 14.70 15.45
C GLY A 172 2.03 15.43 14.52
N TYR A 173 2.49 16.57 14.02
CA TYR A 173 1.75 17.43 13.11
C TYR A 173 2.23 17.22 11.66
N ARG A 174 1.31 17.17 10.74
CA ARG A 174 1.55 17.18 9.29
C ARG A 174 0.46 17.93 8.56
N VAL A 175 0.84 18.52 7.45
CA VAL A 175 -0.08 19.32 6.64
C VAL A 175 0.20 19.11 5.15
N ILE A 176 -0.87 19.15 4.35
CA ILE A 176 -0.79 19.43 2.93
C ILE A 176 -1.54 20.73 2.68
N GLU A 177 -0.88 21.68 2.03
CA GLU A 177 -1.43 22.99 1.73
C GLU A 177 -1.80 23.10 0.25
N GLY A 178 -2.84 23.84 -0.04
CA GLY A 178 -3.23 24.20 -1.39
C GLY A 178 -3.77 23.04 -2.23
N LEU A 179 -4.33 21.99 -1.60
CA LEU A 179 -4.96 20.88 -2.30
C LEU A 179 -6.18 21.37 -3.09
N LYS A 180 -6.09 21.29 -4.40
CA LYS A 180 -7.17 21.73 -5.28
C LYS A 180 -8.16 20.60 -5.54
N TYR A 181 -9.43 20.87 -5.30
CA TYR A 181 -10.53 20.00 -5.65
C TYR A 181 -11.73 20.81 -6.14
N ARG A 182 -12.09 20.66 -7.41
CA ARG A 182 -13.16 21.46 -8.07
C ARG A 182 -12.91 22.97 -7.89
N ARG A 183 -13.81 23.69 -7.20
CA ARG A 183 -13.73 25.14 -6.95
C ARG A 183 -13.17 25.50 -5.58
N MET A 184 -12.79 24.48 -4.76
CA MET A 184 -12.17 24.72 -3.47
C MET A 184 -10.65 24.52 -3.51
N THR A 185 -9.96 25.17 -2.61
CA THR A 185 -8.57 24.92 -2.22
C THR A 185 -8.56 24.55 -0.76
N LEU A 186 -8.02 23.40 -0.41
CA LEU A 186 -8.09 22.83 0.92
C LEU A 186 -6.69 22.68 1.52
N ASP A 187 -6.52 23.18 2.74
CA ASP A 187 -5.39 22.84 3.58
C ASP A 187 -5.83 21.75 4.55
N VAL A 188 -5.10 20.62 4.60
CA VAL A 188 -5.46 19.46 5.44
C VAL A 188 -4.38 19.25 6.49
N GLU A 189 -4.75 19.51 7.74
CA GLU A 189 -3.91 19.30 8.93
C GLU A 189 -4.27 17.99 9.60
N VAL A 190 -3.28 17.15 9.88
CA VAL A 190 -3.46 15.89 10.61
C VAL A 190 -2.52 15.86 11.82
N ILE A 191 -3.08 15.67 13.01
CA ILE A 191 -2.38 15.71 14.30
C ILE A 191 -2.53 14.38 15.02
N GLY A 192 -1.43 13.90 15.57
CA GLY A 192 -1.41 12.67 16.37
C GLY A 192 -0.98 11.44 15.57
N GLU A 193 -1.42 10.27 15.98
CA GLU A 193 -1.16 8.95 15.41
C GLU A 193 -2.40 8.06 15.52
N GLY A 194 -2.40 6.95 14.81
CA GLY A 194 -3.49 5.99 14.82
C GLY A 194 -4.19 5.87 13.46
N SER A 195 -5.20 5.05 13.40
CA SER A 195 -6.07 4.87 12.23
C SER A 195 -7.51 5.33 12.47
N ILE A 196 -7.79 5.89 13.65
CA ILE A 196 -9.11 6.40 14.02
C ILE A 196 -9.08 7.92 14.08
N VAL A 197 -9.99 8.56 13.36
CA VAL A 197 -10.24 10.00 13.48
C VAL A 197 -10.99 10.27 14.79
N LYS A 198 -10.35 10.98 15.72
CA LYS A 198 -10.97 11.40 16.99
C LYS A 198 -11.86 12.60 16.79
N THR A 199 -11.38 13.62 16.07
CA THR A 199 -12.14 14.82 15.72
C THR A 199 -11.77 15.26 14.31
N CYS A 200 -12.75 15.85 13.62
CA CYS A 200 -12.55 16.51 12.33
C CYS A 200 -13.26 17.85 12.35
N GLN A 201 -12.55 18.90 11.96
CA GLN A 201 -13.10 20.26 11.88
C GLN A 201 -12.89 20.84 10.48
N LEU A 202 -13.88 21.55 9.98
CA LEU A 202 -13.82 22.37 8.77
C LEU A 202 -14.00 23.84 9.16
N ASP A 203 -12.98 24.66 8.88
CA ASP A 203 -12.96 26.08 9.25
C ASP A 203 -13.31 26.34 10.73
N GLY A 204 -12.79 25.47 11.61
CA GLY A 204 -13.01 25.52 13.05
C GLY A 204 -14.35 24.99 13.54
N LYS A 205 -15.22 24.47 12.65
CA LYS A 205 -16.51 23.85 13.00
C LYS A 205 -16.40 22.33 12.97
N ASP A 206 -16.88 21.67 14.01
CA ASP A 206 -16.88 20.21 14.08
C ASP A 206 -17.74 19.58 12.98
N LEU A 207 -17.18 18.56 12.35
CA LEU A 207 -17.87 17.71 11.39
C LEU A 207 -18.28 16.40 12.07
N VAL A 208 -19.48 15.90 11.73
CA VAL A 208 -19.98 14.60 12.20
C VAL A 208 -19.15 13.44 11.62
N SER A 209 -18.62 13.64 10.42
CA SER A 209 -17.73 12.68 9.74
C SER A 209 -16.57 13.42 9.08
N ALA A 210 -15.46 12.75 8.86
CA ALA A 210 -14.31 13.32 8.15
C ALA A 210 -14.57 13.36 6.63
N PHE A 211 -15.52 14.21 6.23
CA PHE A 211 -15.97 14.38 4.85
C PHE A 211 -16.14 15.85 4.51
N VAL A 212 -15.54 16.29 3.41
CA VAL A 212 -15.60 17.67 2.90
C VAL A 212 -16.44 17.67 1.62
N PRO A 213 -17.62 18.34 1.60
CA PRO A 213 -18.51 18.30 0.46
C PRO A 213 -17.95 19.00 -0.79
N SER A 214 -18.30 18.49 -1.97
CA SER A 214 -17.82 18.96 -3.27
C SER A 214 -18.35 20.34 -3.70
N PHE A 215 -19.43 20.81 -3.10
CA PHE A 215 -20.06 22.09 -3.45
C PHE A 215 -19.38 23.32 -2.83
N LEU A 216 -18.42 23.13 -1.94
CA LEU A 216 -17.67 24.23 -1.33
C LEU A 216 -16.79 24.94 -2.35
N GLU A 217 -16.61 26.25 -2.15
CA GLU A 217 -15.82 27.12 -3.01
C GLU A 217 -14.86 27.98 -2.18
N GLY A 218 -13.70 28.32 -2.75
CA GLY A 218 -12.71 29.17 -2.08
C GLY A 218 -11.73 28.38 -1.24
N LYS A 219 -11.16 29.04 -0.23
CA LYS A 219 -10.17 28.42 0.67
C LYS A 219 -10.81 27.89 1.94
N HIS A 220 -10.45 26.67 2.30
CA HIS A 220 -10.90 26.00 3.50
C HIS A 220 -9.76 25.31 4.22
N ILE A 221 -9.88 25.12 5.53
CA ILE A 221 -8.93 24.40 6.37
C ILE A 221 -9.66 23.24 7.05
N VAL A 222 -9.16 22.02 6.85
CA VAL A 222 -9.59 20.84 7.60
C VAL A 222 -8.54 20.47 8.61
N LYS A 223 -8.96 20.30 9.87
CA LYS A 223 -8.12 19.86 10.96
C LYS A 223 -8.61 18.53 11.51
N ILE A 224 -7.75 17.52 11.45
CA ILE A 224 -8.03 16.16 11.92
C ILE A 224 -7.13 15.85 13.13
N THR A 225 -7.73 15.38 14.20
CA THR A 225 -6.99 14.81 15.34
C THR A 225 -7.18 13.30 15.31
N MET A 226 -6.05 12.59 15.29
CA MET A 226 -6.03 11.13 15.33
C MET A 226 -5.95 10.60 16.75
N THR A 227 -6.39 9.37 16.95
CA THR A 227 -6.19 8.61 18.16
C THR A 227 -5.64 7.23 17.85
N SER A 228 -4.84 6.71 18.78
CA SER A 228 -4.36 5.33 18.71
C SER A 228 -5.55 4.38 18.90
N ASP A 229 -5.52 3.28 18.18
CA ASP A 229 -6.51 2.24 18.31
C ASP A 229 -6.39 1.57 19.67
N TYR A 230 -7.51 1.33 20.32
CA TYR A 230 -7.57 0.59 21.57
C TYR A 230 -7.17 -0.90 21.41
N TYR A 231 -7.28 -1.42 20.19
CA TYR A 231 -6.83 -2.75 19.83
C TYR A 231 -5.44 -2.63 19.21
N ALA A 232 -4.44 -3.13 19.91
CA ALA A 232 -3.07 -3.14 19.44
C ALA A 232 -3.00 -3.91 18.10
N GLN A 233 -3.01 -3.18 17.01
CA GLN A 233 -2.54 -3.72 15.75
C GLN A 233 -1.05 -4.05 15.91
N PRO A 234 -0.55 -5.14 15.33
CA PRO A 234 0.86 -5.44 15.42
C PRO A 234 1.67 -4.24 14.91
N ASP A 235 2.60 -3.76 15.75
CA ASP A 235 3.49 -2.65 15.39
C ASP A 235 4.58 -3.06 14.38
N SER A 236 4.49 -4.27 13.86
CA SER A 236 5.43 -4.84 12.89
C SER A 236 4.70 -5.59 11.78
N VAL A 237 5.31 -5.60 10.61
CA VAL A 237 4.92 -6.45 9.49
C VAL A 237 5.68 -7.77 9.60
N PRO A 238 5.05 -8.94 9.37
CA PRO A 238 5.78 -10.20 9.31
C PRO A 238 6.76 -10.20 8.14
N ILE A 239 8.03 -9.92 8.43
CA ILE A 239 9.09 -9.97 7.42
C ILE A 239 9.42 -11.42 7.12
N ARG A 240 9.44 -11.76 5.85
CA ARG A 240 9.71 -13.10 5.34
C ARG A 240 10.85 -13.08 4.33
N PRO A 241 11.75 -14.07 4.37
CA PRO A 241 12.75 -14.19 3.33
C PRO A 241 12.08 -14.50 1.99
N VAL A 242 12.79 -14.17 0.91
CA VAL A 242 12.38 -14.60 -0.43
C VAL A 242 12.36 -16.13 -0.49
N VAL A 243 11.26 -16.70 -0.95
CA VAL A 243 11.06 -18.15 -1.03
C VAL A 243 11.11 -18.57 -2.50
N TRP A 244 12.00 -19.49 -2.81
CA TRP A 244 12.14 -20.05 -4.15
C TRP A 244 11.36 -21.36 -4.27
N ASP A 245 10.60 -21.49 -5.35
CA ASP A 245 9.93 -22.74 -5.70
C ASP A 245 10.94 -23.69 -6.35
N LEU A 246 11.54 -24.54 -5.53
CA LEU A 246 12.54 -25.52 -5.97
C LEU A 246 11.94 -26.69 -6.77
N ASN A 247 10.62 -26.84 -6.74
CA ASN A 247 9.91 -27.97 -7.35
C ASN A 247 9.20 -27.61 -8.67
N THR A 248 9.44 -26.43 -9.22
CA THR A 248 8.89 -26.11 -10.55
C THR A 248 9.50 -27.03 -11.58
N PRO A 249 8.74 -27.93 -12.24
CA PRO A 249 9.28 -28.78 -13.28
C PRO A 249 9.91 -27.90 -14.36
N LYS A 250 11.17 -28.17 -14.70
CA LYS A 250 11.80 -27.56 -15.87
C LYS A 250 11.05 -28.06 -17.09
N VAL A 251 10.19 -27.24 -17.67
CA VAL A 251 9.62 -27.53 -18.98
C VAL A 251 10.78 -27.52 -19.96
N LYS A 252 11.17 -28.68 -20.42
CA LYS A 252 12.08 -28.76 -21.56
C LYS A 252 11.35 -28.19 -22.77
N ALA A 253 11.89 -27.12 -23.32
CA ALA A 253 11.44 -26.56 -24.59
C ALA A 253 11.61 -27.59 -25.71
#